data_5f15bbdbbf17272e5d9597fda2703415
#
_entry.id   5f15bbdbbf17272e5d9597fda2703415
#
_cell.length_a   1.000
_cell.length_b   1.000
_cell.length_c   1.000
_cell.angle_alpha   90.00
_cell.angle_beta   90.00
_cell.angle_gamma   90.00
#
_symmetry.space_group_name_H-M   'P 1'
#
loop_
_entity.id
_entity.type
_entity.pdbx_description
1 polymer ?
#
loop_
_entity_poly.entity_id
_entity_poly.type
_entity_poly.pdbx_seq_one_letter_code
_entity_poly.pdbx_strand_id
1 'polypeptide(L)'
;MSNSGRNNQRLDNFANIPIELKQFLQQDTYSLLIKGHAGTGKTTLALTILREQDVNTNCLYISTRISPEKLFQYYWWLENFFNKPKKTDLTEVSETESDSPVFVDARLDEPGPLFERITNELMDIKAPTIIIDSWDAVGFLMDKEALMNNLRVLQTWRERSGARIIFVTESPEDKTLDFLADGVVELSQKYYDDKKVREIFFSKLRGVRINHHSYIFSLNNAIFRSYDRYDAKQFLFYENFTPLNKTTNKHGLTRNSHIPTGYHELDDLLGGGFPMNGIVSIELDTHINTKVAMTFLGKIVSNFIANKNPVLFQPFKGVSAAYISQHFGLSSSSQSGLVKVLVPVNKSKKASHYLSSHGEDENKKQIEIYQNTISALKRKYPKKLLLNVLGADIAEGFQKNESRKGLEYFISFIKSHSAISIFVIRSSQSNLRNYLSEISDVHLRILEINGTLFLQSQIPRSHLYAIVPETNSQYSGIDFHPIV
;
A
#
# COMPACT_ATOMS: atom_id res chain seq x y z
N MET A 1 -8.25 23.77 22.12
CA MET A 1 -8.13 24.40 20.79
C MET A 1 -6.71 24.18 20.30
N SER A 2 -6.44 23.29 19.35
CA SER A 2 -5.20 23.17 18.52
C SER A 2 -4.86 21.77 18.02
N ASN A 3 -5.86 20.87 17.87
CA ASN A 3 -5.60 19.56 17.25
C ASN A 3 -6.25 19.35 15.86
N SER A 4 -7.07 20.29 15.39
CA SER A 4 -7.79 20.16 14.11
C SER A 4 -6.93 20.41 12.87
N GLY A 5 -5.94 21.30 12.95
CA GLY A 5 -5.13 21.65 11.80
C GLY A 5 -4.08 20.60 11.35
N ARG A 6 -3.63 19.71 12.24
CA ARG A 6 -2.67 18.64 11.89
C ARG A 6 -3.33 17.41 11.30
N ASN A 7 -4.62 17.19 11.56
CA ASN A 7 -5.36 16.08 10.98
C ASN A 7 -5.78 16.32 9.52
N ASN A 8 -6.13 17.56 9.15
CA ASN A 8 -6.54 17.86 7.77
C ASN A 8 -5.41 17.69 6.74
N GLN A 9 -4.18 18.13 7.04
CA GLN A 9 -3.03 17.92 6.13
C GLN A 9 -2.63 16.43 5.97
N ARG A 10 -2.98 15.55 6.91
CA ARG A 10 -2.78 14.10 6.76
C ARG A 10 -3.87 13.43 5.94
N LEU A 11 -5.08 13.98 5.89
CA LEU A 11 -6.22 13.39 5.18
C LEU A 11 -6.12 13.57 3.65
N ASP A 12 -5.57 14.70 3.17
CA ASP A 12 -5.45 15.00 1.75
C ASP A 12 -4.51 14.04 0.99
N ASN A 13 -3.61 13.35 1.71
CA ASN A 13 -2.69 12.38 1.13
C ASN A 13 -3.20 10.93 1.13
N PHE A 14 -4.40 10.64 1.66
CA PHE A 14 -4.82 9.24 1.90
C PHE A 14 -5.81 8.68 0.89
N ALA A 15 -6.65 9.50 0.26
CA ALA A 15 -7.53 9.01 -0.77
C ALA A 15 -6.81 8.98 -2.12
N ASN A 16 -6.96 7.90 -2.83
CA ASN A 16 -6.44 7.77 -4.19
C ASN A 16 -7.38 6.87 -4.99
N ILE A 17 -7.88 7.39 -6.10
CA ILE A 17 -8.61 6.60 -7.09
C ILE A 17 -7.71 6.36 -8.31
N PRO A 18 -7.88 5.25 -9.04
CA PRO A 18 -7.06 4.94 -10.21
C PRO A 18 -7.05 6.06 -11.25
N ILE A 19 -5.91 6.22 -11.92
CA ILE A 19 -5.70 7.33 -12.86
C ILE A 19 -6.70 7.33 -14.02
N GLU A 20 -7.09 6.14 -14.53
CA GLU A 20 -8.06 6.00 -15.60
C GLU A 20 -9.44 6.49 -15.15
N LEU A 21 -9.82 6.19 -13.91
CA LEU A 21 -11.08 6.69 -13.36
C LEU A 21 -11.01 8.20 -13.13
N LYS A 22 -9.88 8.74 -12.66
CA LYS A 22 -9.68 10.19 -12.55
C LYS A 22 -9.85 10.90 -13.90
N GLN A 23 -9.23 10.35 -14.95
CA GLN A 23 -9.36 10.88 -16.31
C GLN A 23 -10.81 10.82 -16.83
N PHE A 24 -11.52 9.73 -16.55
CA PHE A 24 -12.92 9.59 -16.92
C PHE A 24 -13.81 10.63 -16.23
N LEU A 25 -13.59 10.86 -14.95
CA LEU A 25 -14.35 11.80 -14.14
C LEU A 25 -14.09 13.29 -14.49
N GLN A 26 -13.06 13.60 -15.28
CA GLN A 26 -12.79 14.95 -15.79
C GLN A 26 -13.65 15.33 -17.00
N GLN A 27 -14.45 14.42 -17.53
CA GLN A 27 -15.38 14.73 -18.64
C GLN A 27 -16.51 15.65 -18.15
N ASP A 28 -16.99 16.52 -19.03
CA ASP A 28 -18.04 17.48 -18.69
C ASP A 28 -19.36 16.79 -18.30
N THR A 29 -19.70 15.69 -18.97
CA THR A 29 -20.90 14.90 -18.70
C THR A 29 -20.59 13.42 -18.85
N TYR A 30 -21.12 12.60 -17.95
CA TYR A 30 -20.96 11.15 -18.00
C TYR A 30 -22.03 10.43 -17.17
N SER A 31 -22.18 9.13 -17.44
CA SER A 31 -22.84 8.20 -16.55
C SER A 31 -21.84 7.12 -16.10
N LEU A 32 -21.67 6.96 -14.80
CA LEU A 32 -20.81 5.96 -14.19
C LEU A 32 -21.64 4.93 -13.43
N LEU A 33 -21.41 3.65 -13.70
CA LEU A 33 -22.00 2.55 -12.95
C LEU A 33 -20.93 1.94 -12.03
N ILE A 34 -21.18 1.94 -10.73
CA ILE A 34 -20.38 1.27 -9.70
C ILE A 34 -21.13 0.02 -9.25
N LYS A 35 -20.62 -1.16 -9.59
CA LYS A 35 -21.24 -2.44 -9.26
C LYS A 35 -20.37 -3.32 -8.36
N GLY A 36 -21.00 -4.25 -7.67
CA GLY A 36 -20.31 -5.22 -6.80
C GLY A 36 -21.20 -5.69 -5.65
N HIS A 37 -20.89 -6.82 -5.06
CA HIS A 37 -21.65 -7.37 -3.94
C HIS A 37 -21.67 -6.45 -2.71
N ALA A 38 -22.58 -6.73 -1.76
CA ALA A 38 -22.64 -6.00 -0.49
C ALA A 38 -21.29 -6.03 0.24
N GLY A 39 -20.89 -4.90 0.84
CA GLY A 39 -19.65 -4.76 1.61
C GLY A 39 -18.37 -4.65 0.77
N THR A 40 -18.43 -4.53 -0.56
CA THR A 40 -17.24 -4.34 -1.41
C THR A 40 -16.67 -2.92 -1.35
N GLY A 41 -17.41 -1.92 -0.85
CA GLY A 41 -16.94 -0.54 -0.73
C GLY A 41 -17.48 0.44 -1.77
N LYS A 42 -18.59 0.11 -2.43
CA LYS A 42 -19.24 0.95 -3.47
C LYS A 42 -19.57 2.35 -2.97
N THR A 43 -20.29 2.43 -1.84
CA THR A 43 -20.63 3.70 -1.18
C THR A 43 -19.37 4.51 -0.85
N THR A 44 -18.32 3.84 -0.34
CA THR A 44 -17.05 4.50 -0.04
C THR A 44 -16.40 5.08 -1.29
N LEU A 45 -16.42 4.34 -2.41
CA LEU A 45 -15.91 4.85 -3.69
C LEU A 45 -16.74 6.03 -4.19
N ALA A 46 -18.09 5.95 -4.16
CA ALA A 46 -18.97 7.03 -4.59
C ALA A 46 -18.74 8.32 -3.79
N LEU A 47 -18.64 8.22 -2.47
CA LEU A 47 -18.32 9.35 -1.59
C LEU A 47 -16.89 9.88 -1.80
N THR A 48 -15.93 9.00 -2.08
CA THR A 48 -14.56 9.41 -2.41
C THR A 48 -14.50 10.17 -3.73
N ILE A 49 -15.24 9.73 -4.76
CA ILE A 49 -15.37 10.45 -6.04
C ILE A 49 -15.94 11.84 -5.80
N LEU A 50 -16.98 11.95 -4.99
CA LEU A 50 -17.60 13.23 -4.65
C LEU A 50 -16.59 14.21 -4.04
N ARG A 51 -15.77 13.72 -3.11
CA ARG A 51 -14.71 14.52 -2.48
C ARG A 51 -13.61 14.94 -3.46
N GLU A 52 -13.13 14.02 -4.30
CA GLU A 52 -12.03 14.25 -5.22
C GLU A 52 -12.39 15.22 -6.36
N GLN A 53 -13.67 15.35 -6.67
CA GLN A 53 -14.16 16.29 -7.69
C GLN A 53 -14.34 17.70 -7.18
N ASP A 54 -14.10 17.95 -5.88
CA ASP A 54 -14.36 19.27 -5.23
C ASP A 54 -15.75 19.83 -5.55
N VAL A 55 -16.76 18.93 -5.62
CA VAL A 55 -18.12 19.25 -5.99
C VAL A 55 -18.81 19.86 -4.77
N ASN A 56 -18.39 21.05 -4.39
CA ASN A 56 -18.98 21.75 -3.23
C ASN A 56 -20.37 22.30 -3.50
N THR A 57 -20.77 22.39 -4.78
CA THR A 57 -21.95 23.17 -5.13
C THR A 57 -22.90 22.31 -5.93
N ASN A 58 -23.42 21.81 -6.48
CA ASN A 58 -24.35 21.15 -7.42
C ASN A 58 -24.33 19.62 -7.31
N CYS A 59 -24.34 19.07 -6.10
CA CYS A 59 -24.43 17.62 -5.93
C CYS A 59 -25.68 17.18 -5.19
N LEU A 60 -26.32 16.14 -5.72
CA LEU A 60 -27.43 15.45 -5.08
C LEU A 60 -27.04 13.99 -4.80
N TYR A 61 -26.89 13.65 -3.51
CA TYR A 61 -26.65 12.27 -3.07
C TYR A 61 -27.96 11.66 -2.58
N ILE A 62 -28.46 10.68 -3.29
CA ILE A 62 -29.73 9.98 -3.00
C ILE A 62 -29.39 8.66 -2.33
N SER A 63 -29.74 8.55 -1.06
CA SER A 63 -29.55 7.34 -0.30
C SER A 63 -30.85 6.56 -0.15
N THR A 64 -30.86 5.33 -0.66
CA THR A 64 -32.04 4.46 -0.63
C THR A 64 -31.98 3.38 0.44
N ARG A 65 -30.86 3.26 1.19
CA ARG A 65 -30.67 2.21 2.19
C ARG A 65 -30.23 2.70 3.56
N ILE A 66 -29.44 3.76 3.60
CA ILE A 66 -28.82 4.28 4.80
C ILE A 66 -29.26 5.73 4.95
N SER A 67 -29.71 6.15 6.13
CA SER A 67 -30.04 7.57 6.32
C SER A 67 -28.79 8.45 6.20
N PRO A 68 -28.92 9.69 5.72
CA PRO A 68 -27.81 10.63 5.65
C PRO A 68 -27.05 10.78 6.97
N GLU A 69 -27.75 10.82 8.11
CA GLU A 69 -27.11 10.94 9.42
C GLU A 69 -26.21 9.74 9.73
N LYS A 70 -26.62 8.51 9.35
CA LYS A 70 -25.80 7.31 9.50
C LYS A 70 -24.60 7.31 8.56
N LEU A 71 -24.74 7.86 7.35
CA LEU A 71 -23.59 8.03 6.46
C LEU A 71 -22.52 8.91 7.11
N PHE A 72 -22.89 10.04 7.72
CA PHE A 72 -21.96 10.90 8.43
C PHE A 72 -21.35 10.23 9.68
N GLN A 73 -22.05 9.31 10.33
CA GLN A 73 -21.49 8.51 11.41
C GLN A 73 -20.46 7.48 10.91
N TYR A 74 -20.72 6.81 9.79
CA TYR A 74 -19.83 5.78 9.23
C TYR A 74 -18.63 6.38 8.54
N TYR A 75 -18.81 7.55 7.91
CA TYR A 75 -17.79 8.26 7.16
C TYR A 75 -17.47 9.58 7.88
N TRP A 76 -16.81 9.48 9.04
CA TRP A 76 -16.49 10.60 9.92
C TRP A 76 -15.82 11.79 9.23
N TRP A 77 -15.11 11.54 8.13
CA TRP A 77 -14.44 12.55 7.33
C TRP A 77 -15.40 13.41 6.47
N LEU A 78 -16.65 12.99 6.27
CA LEU A 78 -17.63 13.77 5.50
C LEU A 78 -17.88 15.14 6.13
N GLU A 79 -17.87 15.26 7.44
CA GLU A 79 -18.08 16.52 8.15
C GLU A 79 -17.00 17.59 7.87
N ASN A 80 -15.83 17.17 7.38
CA ASN A 80 -14.74 18.08 7.00
C ASN A 80 -14.93 18.69 5.61
N PHE A 81 -15.79 18.09 4.78
CA PHE A 81 -15.99 18.49 3.38
C PHE A 81 -17.44 18.91 3.11
N PHE A 82 -18.39 18.41 3.88
CA PHE A 82 -19.82 18.63 3.65
C PHE A 82 -20.51 19.04 4.93
N ASN A 83 -21.50 19.93 4.81
CA ASN A 83 -22.35 20.30 5.93
C ASN A 83 -23.24 19.12 6.34
N LYS A 84 -23.39 18.91 7.65
CA LYS A 84 -24.35 17.91 8.15
C LYS A 84 -25.74 18.23 7.64
N PRO A 85 -26.50 17.22 7.15
CA PRO A 85 -27.90 17.41 6.82
C PRO A 85 -28.62 17.94 8.07
N LYS A 86 -29.22 19.12 7.93
CA LYS A 86 -30.11 19.64 8.97
C LYS A 86 -31.32 18.70 9.01
N LYS A 87 -31.78 18.32 10.20
CA LYS A 87 -33.10 17.69 10.38
C LYS A 87 -34.16 18.73 10.03
N THR A 88 -34.41 18.92 8.77
CA THR A 88 -35.44 19.82 8.30
C THR A 88 -36.68 18.97 8.02
N ASP A 89 -37.73 19.23 8.75
CA ASP A 89 -39.08 18.89 8.28
C ASP A 89 -39.24 19.47 6.89
N LEU A 90 -39.74 18.68 5.97
CA LEU A 90 -39.77 18.79 4.50
C LEU A 90 -40.45 20.05 3.92
N THR A 91 -40.57 21.15 4.67
CA THR A 91 -41.38 22.31 4.29
C THR A 91 -40.69 23.67 4.23
N GLU A 92 -39.39 23.77 4.65
CA GLU A 92 -38.70 25.05 4.58
C GLU A 92 -37.31 24.91 3.91
N VAL A 93 -37.27 25.01 2.58
CA VAL A 93 -36.05 25.32 1.85
C VAL A 93 -35.79 26.82 2.03
N SER A 94 -34.88 27.21 2.88
CA SER A 94 -34.42 28.57 2.97
C SER A 94 -33.55 28.87 1.73
N GLU A 95 -33.95 29.86 0.95
CA GLU A 95 -33.37 30.31 -0.34
C GLU A 95 -31.91 30.81 -0.27
N THR A 96 -31.15 30.58 0.82
CA THR A 96 -29.86 31.30 1.03
C THR A 96 -28.63 30.42 1.23
N GLU A 97 -28.66 29.10 1.06
CA GLU A 97 -27.45 28.26 1.17
C GLU A 97 -27.35 27.24 -0.01
N SER A 98 -27.10 27.74 -1.24
CA SER A 98 -27.02 26.95 -2.48
C SER A 98 -25.68 26.23 -2.70
N ASP A 99 -24.75 26.21 -1.74
CA ASP A 99 -23.35 25.83 -1.99
C ASP A 99 -22.91 24.49 -1.37
N SER A 100 -23.83 23.66 -0.86
CA SER A 100 -23.49 22.38 -0.24
C SER A 100 -24.17 21.22 -0.94
N PRO A 101 -23.51 20.04 -1.06
CA PRO A 101 -24.17 18.83 -1.53
C PRO A 101 -25.44 18.51 -0.73
N VAL A 102 -26.52 18.22 -1.44
CA VAL A 102 -27.79 17.85 -0.81
C VAL A 102 -27.82 16.33 -0.64
N PHE A 103 -27.94 15.86 0.59
CA PHE A 103 -28.13 14.45 0.92
C PHE A 103 -29.61 14.17 1.12
N VAL A 104 -30.19 13.33 0.26
CA VAL A 104 -31.61 12.98 0.27
C VAL A 104 -31.82 11.60 0.85
N ASP A 105 -32.72 11.49 1.84
CA ASP A 105 -33.22 10.20 2.32
C ASP A 105 -34.39 9.72 1.44
N ALA A 106 -34.10 8.73 0.60
CA ALA A 106 -35.07 8.14 -0.32
C ALA A 106 -35.46 6.69 0.04
N ARG A 107 -35.26 6.29 1.30
CA ARG A 107 -35.52 4.91 1.76
C ARG A 107 -37.00 4.50 1.66
N LEU A 108 -37.88 5.45 1.71
CA LEU A 108 -39.32 5.23 1.69
C LEU A 108 -39.99 5.80 0.42
N ASP A 109 -39.21 6.39 -0.49
CA ASP A 109 -39.75 7.01 -1.69
C ASP A 109 -40.09 5.95 -2.73
N GLU A 110 -41.25 6.11 -3.36
CA GLU A 110 -41.61 5.36 -4.57
C GLU A 110 -40.83 5.92 -5.77
N PRO A 111 -40.58 5.11 -6.82
CA PRO A 111 -39.81 5.54 -7.99
C PRO A 111 -40.31 6.82 -8.67
N GLY A 112 -41.65 6.93 -8.90
CA GLY A 112 -42.27 8.07 -9.57
C GLY A 112 -41.99 9.40 -8.83
N PRO A 113 -42.41 9.55 -7.58
CA PRO A 113 -42.11 10.72 -6.74
C PRO A 113 -40.62 11.01 -6.61
N LEU A 114 -39.75 9.97 -6.56
CA LEU A 114 -38.29 10.15 -6.48
C LEU A 114 -37.75 10.83 -7.75
N PHE A 115 -38.19 10.40 -8.96
CA PHE A 115 -37.77 11.02 -10.21
C PHE A 115 -38.30 12.43 -10.38
N GLU A 116 -39.54 12.71 -9.97
CA GLU A 116 -40.09 14.07 -9.94
C GLU A 116 -39.28 14.97 -9.02
N ARG A 117 -38.91 14.47 -7.84
CA ARG A 117 -38.07 15.21 -6.89
C ARG A 117 -36.67 15.48 -7.45
N ILE A 118 -36.01 14.50 -8.06
CA ILE A 118 -34.71 14.69 -8.74
C ILE A 118 -34.83 15.79 -9.80
N THR A 119 -35.87 15.75 -10.60
CA THR A 119 -36.07 16.73 -11.67
C THR A 119 -36.33 18.11 -11.12
N ASN A 120 -37.17 18.27 -10.08
CA ASN A 120 -37.50 19.55 -9.46
C ASN A 120 -36.31 20.17 -8.74
N GLU A 121 -35.55 19.39 -7.95
CA GLU A 121 -34.34 19.85 -7.21
C GLU A 121 -33.24 20.33 -8.15
N LEU A 122 -33.21 19.82 -9.38
CA LEU A 122 -32.08 20.05 -10.29
C LEU A 122 -32.49 20.89 -11.54
N MET A 123 -33.76 21.35 -11.63
CA MET A 123 -34.26 22.00 -12.84
C MET A 123 -33.45 23.26 -13.21
N ASP A 124 -32.98 24.01 -12.23
CA ASP A 124 -32.24 25.26 -12.40
C ASP A 124 -30.73 25.12 -12.22
N ILE A 125 -30.25 23.89 -11.94
CA ILE A 125 -28.83 23.64 -11.68
C ILE A 125 -28.11 23.23 -12.97
N LYS A 126 -27.05 23.94 -13.32
CA LYS A 126 -26.20 23.58 -14.47
C LYS A 126 -25.17 22.53 -14.06
N ALA A 127 -25.01 21.51 -14.90
CA ALA A 127 -24.02 20.44 -14.75
C ALA A 127 -24.01 19.76 -13.36
N PRO A 128 -25.18 19.34 -12.81
CA PRO A 128 -25.23 18.73 -11.49
C PRO A 128 -24.57 17.36 -11.49
N THR A 129 -24.04 16.96 -10.32
CA THR A 129 -23.62 15.59 -10.06
C THR A 129 -24.67 14.88 -9.22
N ILE A 130 -25.18 13.75 -9.71
CA ILE A 130 -26.20 12.94 -9.04
C ILE A 130 -25.61 11.59 -8.70
N ILE A 131 -25.76 11.19 -7.45
CA ILE A 131 -25.37 9.85 -7.00
C ILE A 131 -26.63 9.13 -6.48
N ILE A 132 -26.90 7.94 -7.00
CA ILE A 132 -28.03 7.10 -6.55
C ILE A 132 -27.45 5.83 -5.91
N ASP A 133 -27.50 5.75 -4.58
CA ASP A 133 -26.96 4.65 -3.78
C ASP A 133 -28.04 4.02 -2.88
N SER A 134 -28.62 2.89 -3.28
CA SER A 134 -28.35 2.06 -4.45
C SER A 134 -29.52 2.12 -5.45
N TRP A 135 -29.17 1.99 -6.72
CA TRP A 135 -30.15 1.88 -7.79
C TRP A 135 -31.07 0.67 -7.65
N ASP A 136 -30.57 -0.45 -7.11
CA ASP A 136 -31.38 -1.68 -6.95
C ASP A 136 -32.68 -1.45 -6.18
N ALA A 137 -32.64 -0.62 -5.13
CA ALA A 137 -33.83 -0.33 -4.33
C ALA A 137 -34.91 0.41 -5.12
N VAL A 138 -34.49 1.25 -6.07
CA VAL A 138 -35.40 1.98 -6.97
C VAL A 138 -35.88 1.05 -8.07
N GLY A 139 -35.00 0.32 -8.71
CA GLY A 139 -35.31 -0.59 -9.81
C GLY A 139 -36.20 -1.76 -9.42
N PHE A 140 -36.09 -2.26 -8.18
CA PHE A 140 -36.92 -3.36 -7.68
C PHE A 140 -38.41 -3.05 -7.66
N LEU A 141 -38.77 -1.79 -7.50
CA LEU A 141 -40.17 -1.33 -7.45
C LEU A 141 -40.79 -1.04 -8.83
N MET A 142 -40.01 -1.20 -9.90
CA MET A 142 -40.46 -0.92 -11.28
C MET A 142 -40.57 -2.21 -12.09
N ASP A 143 -41.53 -2.26 -12.98
CA ASP A 143 -41.50 -3.22 -14.07
C ASP A 143 -40.39 -2.84 -15.09
N LYS A 144 -40.06 -3.78 -15.95
CA LYS A 144 -38.94 -3.60 -16.91
C LYS A 144 -39.20 -2.45 -17.90
N GLU A 145 -40.43 -2.20 -18.28
CA GLU A 145 -40.78 -1.13 -19.22
C GLU A 145 -40.64 0.24 -18.55
N ALA A 146 -41.20 0.41 -17.36
CA ALA A 146 -41.06 1.62 -16.54
C ALA A 146 -39.61 1.92 -16.25
N LEU A 147 -38.82 0.90 -15.87
CA LEU A 147 -37.38 1.02 -15.63
C LEU A 147 -36.65 1.56 -16.87
N MET A 148 -36.90 0.98 -18.04
CA MET A 148 -36.24 1.42 -19.28
C MET A 148 -36.65 2.82 -19.71
N ASN A 149 -37.92 3.19 -19.50
CA ASN A 149 -38.39 4.53 -19.81
C ASN A 149 -37.76 5.58 -18.89
N ASN A 150 -37.71 5.33 -17.59
CA ASN A 150 -37.09 6.23 -16.64
C ASN A 150 -35.57 6.41 -16.91
N LEU A 151 -34.89 5.32 -17.26
CA LEU A 151 -33.47 5.40 -17.65
C LEU A 151 -33.27 6.24 -18.92
N ARG A 152 -34.12 6.13 -19.92
CA ARG A 152 -34.09 6.99 -21.14
C ARG A 152 -34.31 8.46 -20.79
N VAL A 153 -35.28 8.73 -19.91
CA VAL A 153 -35.53 10.10 -19.43
C VAL A 153 -34.31 10.67 -18.75
N LEU A 154 -33.71 9.94 -17.82
CA LEU A 154 -32.48 10.35 -17.14
C LEU A 154 -31.32 10.61 -18.12
N GLN A 155 -31.15 9.75 -19.14
CA GLN A 155 -30.11 9.96 -20.16
C GLN A 155 -30.34 11.22 -20.97
N THR A 156 -31.60 11.42 -21.47
CA THR A 156 -31.94 12.60 -22.25
C THR A 156 -31.77 13.86 -21.43
N TRP A 157 -32.17 13.81 -20.16
CA TRP A 157 -32.01 14.93 -19.25
C TRP A 157 -30.52 15.21 -18.97
N ARG A 158 -29.70 14.17 -18.71
CA ARG A 158 -28.27 14.29 -18.54
C ARG A 158 -27.60 15.04 -19.70
N GLU A 159 -27.93 14.65 -20.94
CA GLU A 159 -27.35 15.27 -22.13
C GLU A 159 -27.76 16.76 -22.27
N ARG A 160 -28.98 17.11 -21.88
CA ARG A 160 -29.49 18.48 -21.96
C ARG A 160 -28.94 19.39 -20.85
N SER A 161 -28.84 18.88 -19.62
CA SER A 161 -28.38 19.65 -18.45
C SER A 161 -26.88 19.64 -18.27
N GLY A 162 -26.14 18.77 -18.99
CA GLY A 162 -24.72 18.55 -18.75
C GLY A 162 -24.44 17.79 -17.44
N ALA A 163 -25.42 17.02 -16.96
CA ALA A 163 -25.31 16.34 -15.69
C ALA A 163 -24.30 15.17 -15.69
N ARG A 164 -23.78 14.86 -14.52
CA ARG A 164 -22.98 13.67 -14.22
C ARG A 164 -23.81 12.76 -13.33
N ILE A 165 -23.99 11.50 -13.73
CA ILE A 165 -24.82 10.55 -12.97
C ILE A 165 -23.98 9.34 -12.55
N ILE A 166 -24.01 9.01 -11.27
CA ILE A 166 -23.33 7.84 -10.70
C ILE A 166 -24.39 6.90 -10.15
N PHE A 167 -24.49 5.72 -10.73
CA PHE A 167 -25.34 4.63 -10.25
C PHE A 167 -24.52 3.67 -9.40
N VAL A 168 -25.02 3.31 -8.24
CA VAL A 168 -24.45 2.26 -7.39
C VAL A 168 -25.39 1.07 -7.38
N THR A 169 -24.91 -0.13 -7.70
CA THR A 169 -25.73 -1.36 -7.72
C THR A 169 -25.05 -2.51 -6.96
N GLU A 170 -25.85 -3.34 -6.32
CA GLU A 170 -25.40 -4.53 -5.60
C GLU A 170 -25.51 -5.82 -6.42
N SER A 171 -26.08 -5.72 -7.61
CA SER A 171 -26.29 -6.82 -8.53
C SER A 171 -25.26 -6.80 -9.68
N PRO A 172 -24.04 -7.30 -9.46
CA PRO A 172 -23.00 -7.25 -10.49
C PRO A 172 -23.35 -8.06 -11.75
N GLU A 173 -24.25 -9.05 -11.63
CA GLU A 173 -24.71 -9.89 -12.73
C GLU A 173 -25.72 -9.16 -13.64
N ASP A 174 -26.43 -8.15 -13.14
CA ASP A 174 -27.35 -7.37 -13.96
C ASP A 174 -26.57 -6.47 -14.93
N LYS A 175 -26.81 -6.68 -16.23
CA LYS A 175 -26.16 -5.91 -17.30
C LYS A 175 -27.07 -4.81 -17.89
N THR A 176 -28.24 -4.58 -17.32
CA THR A 176 -29.19 -3.62 -17.86
C THR A 176 -28.60 -2.22 -17.93
N LEU A 177 -27.88 -1.78 -16.88
CA LEU A 177 -27.22 -0.48 -16.83
C LEU A 177 -25.90 -0.44 -17.59
N ASP A 178 -25.24 -1.56 -17.84
CA ASP A 178 -23.93 -1.63 -18.52
C ASP A 178 -23.98 -1.01 -19.92
N PHE A 179 -25.11 -1.16 -20.63
CA PHE A 179 -25.28 -0.61 -21.99
C PHE A 179 -25.48 0.90 -21.98
N LEU A 180 -26.09 1.42 -20.92
CA LEU A 180 -26.45 2.83 -20.80
C LEU A 180 -25.31 3.67 -20.21
N ALA A 181 -24.56 3.13 -19.27
CA ALA A 181 -23.45 3.83 -18.64
C ALA A 181 -22.28 4.06 -19.59
N ASP A 182 -21.63 5.23 -19.48
CA ASP A 182 -20.41 5.54 -20.21
C ASP A 182 -19.19 4.92 -19.54
N GLY A 183 -19.21 4.80 -18.22
CA GLY A 183 -18.22 4.08 -17.41
C GLY A 183 -18.87 2.95 -16.61
N VAL A 184 -18.19 1.81 -16.53
CA VAL A 184 -18.61 0.66 -15.70
C VAL A 184 -17.39 0.19 -14.91
N VAL A 185 -17.50 0.28 -13.58
CA VAL A 185 -16.50 -0.20 -12.64
C VAL A 185 -17.11 -1.24 -11.72
N GLU A 186 -16.35 -2.29 -11.44
CA GLU A 186 -16.78 -3.39 -10.61
C GLU A 186 -15.84 -3.55 -9.41
N LEU A 187 -16.42 -3.61 -8.20
CA LEU A 187 -15.70 -3.85 -6.97
C LEU A 187 -15.89 -5.30 -6.53
N SER A 188 -14.79 -5.99 -6.33
CA SER A 188 -14.80 -7.39 -5.90
C SER A 188 -13.93 -7.62 -4.67
N GLN A 189 -14.16 -8.75 -4.00
CA GLN A 189 -13.36 -9.24 -2.88
C GLN A 189 -12.84 -10.63 -3.25
N LYS A 190 -11.53 -10.82 -3.10
CA LYS A 190 -10.86 -12.10 -3.33
C LYS A 190 -10.06 -12.47 -2.09
N TYR A 191 -9.73 -13.76 -1.95
CA TYR A 191 -8.84 -14.23 -0.91
C TYR A 191 -7.51 -14.64 -1.54
N TYR A 192 -6.43 -14.19 -0.93
CA TYR A 192 -5.06 -14.55 -1.27
C TYR A 192 -4.34 -15.00 0.01
N ASP A 193 -3.91 -16.25 0.07
CA ASP A 193 -3.31 -16.87 1.28
C ASP A 193 -4.13 -16.55 2.56
N ASP A 194 -5.43 -16.81 2.55
CA ASP A 194 -6.39 -16.51 3.64
C ASP A 194 -6.54 -15.00 3.95
N LYS A 195 -5.94 -14.13 3.18
CA LYS A 195 -6.06 -12.67 3.33
C LYS A 195 -7.08 -12.12 2.35
N LYS A 196 -7.98 -11.30 2.87
CA LYS A 196 -8.97 -10.58 2.06
C LYS A 196 -8.29 -9.46 1.29
N VAL A 197 -8.47 -9.44 -0.01
CA VAL A 197 -7.98 -8.40 -0.91
C VAL A 197 -9.16 -7.87 -1.71
N ARG A 198 -9.25 -6.55 -1.83
CA ARG A 198 -10.26 -5.87 -2.64
C ARG A 198 -9.68 -5.39 -3.95
N GLU A 199 -10.46 -5.53 -5.01
CA GLU A 199 -10.06 -5.17 -6.36
C GLU A 199 -11.15 -4.32 -7.03
N ILE A 200 -10.75 -3.23 -7.69
CA ILE A 200 -11.59 -2.48 -8.62
C ILE A 200 -11.20 -2.88 -10.04
N PHE A 201 -12.19 -3.20 -10.85
CA PHE A 201 -12.01 -3.60 -12.24
C PHE A 201 -12.76 -2.63 -13.17
N PHE A 202 -12.13 -2.27 -14.28
CA PHE A 202 -12.71 -1.40 -15.32
C PHE A 202 -13.20 -2.23 -16.48
N SER A 203 -14.52 -2.39 -16.57
CA SER A 203 -15.15 -3.04 -17.72
C SER A 203 -15.23 -2.09 -18.91
N LYS A 204 -15.43 -0.78 -18.65
CA LYS A 204 -15.65 0.24 -19.67
C LYS A 204 -15.41 1.64 -19.11
N LEU A 205 -14.68 2.47 -19.83
CA LEU A 205 -14.55 3.91 -19.58
C LEU A 205 -14.48 4.61 -20.95
N ARG A 206 -15.62 5.12 -21.44
CA ARG A 206 -15.67 5.79 -22.75
C ARG A 206 -14.80 7.04 -22.75
N GLY A 207 -14.05 7.24 -23.82
CA GLY A 207 -13.16 8.40 -23.96
C GLY A 207 -11.82 8.27 -23.21
N VAL A 208 -11.62 7.20 -22.45
CA VAL A 208 -10.36 6.97 -21.70
C VAL A 208 -9.71 5.67 -22.15
N ARG A 209 -8.40 5.71 -22.35
CA ARG A 209 -7.62 4.51 -22.59
C ARG A 209 -7.38 3.79 -21.26
N ILE A 210 -7.85 2.57 -21.14
CA ILE A 210 -7.60 1.71 -19.99
C ILE A 210 -6.24 1.05 -20.18
N ASN A 211 -5.22 1.53 -19.48
CA ASN A 211 -3.89 0.93 -19.48
C ASN A 211 -3.83 -0.27 -18.54
N HIS A 212 -4.51 -0.16 -17.40
CA HIS A 212 -4.64 -1.24 -16.42
C HIS A 212 -6.10 -1.47 -16.09
N HIS A 213 -6.57 -2.69 -16.35
CA HIS A 213 -7.98 -3.04 -16.15
C HIS A 213 -8.36 -3.19 -14.68
N SER A 214 -7.40 -3.36 -13.77
CA SER A 214 -7.71 -3.55 -12.35
C SER A 214 -6.64 -2.99 -11.43
N TYR A 215 -7.08 -2.61 -10.22
CA TYR A 215 -6.24 -2.11 -9.13
C TYR A 215 -6.68 -2.72 -7.81
N ILE A 216 -5.71 -3.00 -6.94
CA ILE A 216 -6.00 -3.34 -5.54
C ILE A 216 -6.32 -2.06 -4.78
N PHE A 217 -7.25 -2.15 -3.83
CA PHE A 217 -7.58 -1.04 -2.96
C PHE A 217 -7.85 -1.46 -1.52
N SER A 218 -7.76 -0.52 -0.60
CA SER A 218 -8.11 -0.65 0.81
C SER A 218 -9.25 0.30 1.18
N LEU A 219 -10.00 -0.06 2.22
CA LEU A 219 -11.04 0.77 2.83
C LEU A 219 -10.65 1.20 4.27
N ASN A 220 -9.37 1.22 4.56
CA ASN A 220 -8.89 1.58 5.88
C ASN A 220 -9.40 2.98 6.30
N ASN A 221 -9.90 3.10 7.53
CA ASN A 221 -10.50 4.31 8.08
C ASN A 221 -11.69 4.85 7.28
N ALA A 222 -12.45 3.96 6.63
CA ALA A 222 -13.59 4.30 5.76
C ALA A 222 -13.21 5.21 4.57
N ILE A 223 -11.96 5.13 4.10
CA ILE A 223 -11.43 5.87 2.95
C ILE A 223 -11.08 4.89 1.85
N PHE A 224 -11.56 5.15 0.64
CA PHE A 224 -11.14 4.38 -0.53
C PHE A 224 -9.74 4.82 -0.97
N ARG A 225 -8.83 3.84 -1.06
CA ARG A 225 -7.48 4.08 -1.55
C ARG A 225 -7.03 2.95 -2.45
N SER A 226 -6.85 3.23 -3.72
CA SER A 226 -6.22 2.32 -4.67
C SER A 226 -4.70 2.42 -4.61
N TYR A 227 -4.05 1.36 -5.05
CA TYR A 227 -2.60 1.26 -5.11
C TYR A 227 -2.15 1.06 -6.54
N ASP A 228 -1.21 1.88 -6.97
CA ASP A 228 -0.62 1.80 -8.30
C ASP A 228 0.20 0.53 -8.47
N ARG A 229 0.39 0.14 -9.71
CA ARG A 229 1.27 -0.98 -10.03
C ARG A 229 2.71 -0.62 -9.72
N TYR A 230 3.44 -1.63 -9.27
CA TYR A 230 4.85 -1.54 -9.01
C TYR A 230 5.63 -1.12 -10.27
N ASP A 231 6.32 0.01 -10.18
CA ASP A 231 7.35 0.39 -11.13
C ASP A 231 8.72 0.29 -10.47
N ALA A 232 9.56 -0.60 -10.97
CA ALA A 232 10.91 -0.79 -10.46
C ALA A 232 11.74 0.51 -10.44
N LYS A 233 11.41 1.49 -11.31
CA LYS A 233 12.10 2.79 -11.34
C LYS A 233 11.83 3.63 -10.11
N GLN A 234 10.64 3.56 -9.54
CA GLN A 234 10.27 4.31 -8.32
C GLN A 234 11.08 3.86 -7.09
N PHE A 235 11.63 2.65 -7.12
CA PHE A 235 12.44 2.07 -6.05
C PHE A 235 13.95 2.13 -6.32
N LEU A 236 14.40 2.78 -7.40
CA LEU A 236 15.81 2.76 -7.82
C LEU A 236 16.60 4.00 -7.40
N PHE A 237 15.96 5.08 -6.96
CA PHE A 237 16.63 6.36 -6.76
C PHE A 237 16.74 6.76 -5.30
N TYR A 238 17.96 6.58 -4.76
CA TYR A 238 18.46 7.31 -3.61
C TYR A 238 19.67 8.11 -4.06
N GLU A 239 19.46 9.28 -4.66
CA GLU A 239 20.60 10.15 -5.00
C GLU A 239 21.17 10.89 -3.80
N ASN A 240 20.38 11.06 -2.73
CA ASN A 240 20.83 11.76 -1.53
C ASN A 240 20.30 11.06 -0.28
N PHE A 241 21.05 10.08 0.20
CA PHE A 241 20.83 9.52 1.50
C PHE A 241 21.21 10.55 2.58
N THR A 242 20.24 11.27 3.10
CA THR A 242 20.42 12.05 4.33
C THR A 242 20.05 11.17 5.51
N PRO A 243 20.97 10.95 6.46
CA PRO A 243 20.61 10.25 7.69
C PRO A 243 19.42 10.95 8.32
N LEU A 244 18.40 10.20 8.72
CA LEU A 244 17.29 10.73 9.50
C LEU A 244 17.87 11.60 10.62
N ASN A 245 17.64 12.91 10.58
CA ASN A 245 17.89 13.77 11.70
C ASN A 245 17.25 13.10 12.90
N LYS A 246 17.99 12.96 13.99
CA LYS A 246 17.58 12.32 15.24
C LYS A 246 16.08 12.47 15.42
N THR A 247 15.33 11.46 14.94
CA THR A 247 13.92 11.38 15.29
C THR A 247 13.91 11.41 16.81
N THR A 248 13.14 12.33 17.34
CA THR A 248 13.03 12.68 18.74
C THR A 248 12.44 11.55 19.60
N ASN A 249 12.91 10.34 19.38
CA ASN A 249 12.72 9.26 20.32
C ASN A 249 13.67 9.55 21.50
N LYS A 250 13.13 10.24 22.52
CA LYS A 250 13.76 10.48 23.81
C LYS A 250 14.18 9.19 24.53
N HIS A 251 13.87 8.04 23.95
CA HIS A 251 14.25 6.71 24.41
C HIS A 251 15.28 6.16 23.42
N GLY A 252 16.45 5.74 23.90
CA GLY A 252 17.53 5.18 23.07
C GLY A 252 17.04 4.05 22.13
N LEU A 253 17.93 3.50 21.29
CA LEU A 253 17.63 2.45 20.29
C LEU A 253 16.93 1.20 20.84
N THR A 254 16.80 1.05 22.14
CA THR A 254 16.20 -0.14 22.76
C THR A 254 14.97 0.24 23.57
N ARG A 255 13.85 -0.31 23.18
CA ARG A 255 12.61 -0.27 23.95
C ARG A 255 12.25 -1.72 24.29
N ASN A 256 12.33 -2.08 25.57
CA ASN A 256 11.95 -3.41 26.05
C ASN A 256 12.49 -4.59 25.22
N SER A 257 13.81 -4.69 25.02
CA SER A 257 14.46 -5.75 24.23
C SER A 257 14.20 -5.73 22.71
N HIS A 258 13.60 -4.68 22.16
CA HIS A 258 13.39 -4.52 20.73
C HIS A 258 14.17 -3.31 20.16
N ILE A 259 14.51 -3.38 18.89
CA ILE A 259 15.21 -2.34 18.15
C ILE A 259 14.28 -1.80 17.07
N PRO A 260 13.89 -0.51 17.14
CA PRO A 260 13.01 0.09 16.15
C PRO A 260 13.56 -0.02 14.73
N THR A 261 12.71 -0.38 13.79
CA THR A 261 13.05 -0.52 12.37
C THR A 261 13.19 0.85 11.68
N GLY A 262 12.51 1.86 12.23
CA GLY A 262 12.32 3.17 11.62
C GLY A 262 11.04 3.29 10.80
N TYR A 263 10.26 2.22 10.67
CA TYR A 263 8.91 2.19 10.11
C TYR A 263 7.90 2.05 11.24
N HIS A 264 7.02 3.02 11.40
CA HIS A 264 6.09 3.06 12.52
C HIS A 264 5.13 1.85 12.49
N GLU A 265 4.56 1.57 11.33
CA GLU A 265 3.61 0.48 11.14
C GLU A 265 4.26 -0.90 11.36
N LEU A 266 5.53 -1.05 10.98
CA LEU A 266 6.28 -2.28 11.20
C LEU A 266 6.69 -2.42 12.68
N ASP A 267 7.06 -1.33 13.33
CA ASP A 267 7.39 -1.33 14.75
C ASP A 267 6.15 -1.67 15.60
N ASP A 268 4.99 -1.13 15.26
CA ASP A 268 3.73 -1.48 15.91
C ASP A 268 3.37 -2.95 15.71
N LEU A 269 3.51 -3.47 14.49
CA LEU A 269 3.28 -4.86 14.16
C LEU A 269 4.19 -5.82 14.96
N LEU A 270 5.45 -5.42 15.16
CA LEU A 270 6.48 -6.23 15.84
C LEU A 270 6.57 -5.97 17.35
N GLY A 271 5.68 -5.15 17.90
CA GLY A 271 5.68 -4.85 19.34
C GLY A 271 6.85 -3.95 19.79
N GLY A 272 7.35 -3.11 18.90
CA GLY A 272 8.41 -2.13 19.18
C GLY A 272 9.64 -2.25 18.28
N GLY A 273 9.58 -3.09 17.24
CA GLY A 273 10.65 -3.31 16.28
C GLY A 273 11.21 -4.73 16.27
N PHE A 274 12.41 -4.91 15.75
CA PHE A 274 13.08 -6.23 15.73
C PHE A 274 13.56 -6.66 17.11
N PRO A 275 13.39 -7.94 17.48
CA PRO A 275 13.91 -8.44 18.76
C PRO A 275 15.44 -8.39 18.83
N MET A 276 15.96 -8.04 19.99
CA MET A 276 17.42 -7.99 20.24
C MET A 276 18.04 -9.37 20.03
N ASN A 277 19.19 -9.41 19.36
CA ASN A 277 19.91 -10.63 18.93
C ASN A 277 19.06 -11.52 18.01
N GLY A 278 18.04 -10.93 17.36
CA GLY A 278 17.09 -11.63 16.51
C GLY A 278 17.64 -11.95 15.13
N ILE A 279 17.09 -13.01 14.55
CA ILE A 279 17.21 -13.35 13.14
C ILE A 279 15.96 -12.87 12.44
N VAL A 280 16.15 -12.06 11.42
CA VAL A 280 15.08 -11.55 10.56
C VAL A 280 15.28 -12.12 9.17
N SER A 281 14.27 -12.75 8.59
CA SER A 281 14.29 -13.13 7.19
C SER A 281 13.35 -12.25 6.37
N ILE A 282 13.85 -11.75 5.24
CA ILE A 282 13.07 -10.99 4.24
C ILE A 282 13.01 -11.83 2.98
N GLU A 283 11.86 -12.43 2.75
CA GLU A 283 11.59 -13.23 1.56
C GLU A 283 11.06 -12.34 0.44
N LEU A 284 11.66 -12.45 -0.75
CA LEU A 284 11.21 -11.77 -1.97
C LEU A 284 10.60 -12.80 -2.93
N ASP A 285 9.41 -12.53 -3.45
CA ASP A 285 8.85 -13.32 -4.53
C ASP A 285 9.74 -13.27 -5.79
N THR A 286 9.67 -14.32 -6.63
CA THR A 286 10.61 -14.55 -7.74
C THR A 286 10.70 -13.41 -8.74
N HIS A 287 9.60 -12.70 -8.98
CA HIS A 287 9.52 -11.62 -9.97
C HIS A 287 9.92 -10.24 -9.44
N ILE A 288 10.06 -10.10 -8.11
CA ILE A 288 10.40 -8.82 -7.49
C ILE A 288 11.88 -8.52 -7.64
N ASN A 289 12.20 -7.29 -8.06
CA ASN A 289 13.58 -6.86 -8.15
C ASN A 289 14.23 -6.80 -6.75
N THR A 290 15.42 -7.36 -6.62
CA THR A 290 16.16 -7.40 -5.34
C THR A 290 16.43 -5.99 -4.77
N LYS A 291 16.44 -4.97 -5.64
CA LYS A 291 16.59 -3.57 -5.22
C LYS A 291 15.44 -3.07 -4.35
N VAL A 292 14.25 -3.68 -4.41
CA VAL A 292 13.13 -3.40 -3.49
C VAL A 292 13.54 -3.68 -2.04
N ALA A 293 14.26 -4.80 -1.81
CA ALA A 293 14.81 -5.08 -0.47
C ALA A 293 15.79 -4.00 -0.02
N MET A 294 16.58 -3.43 -0.93
CA MET A 294 17.51 -2.34 -0.59
C MET A 294 16.76 -1.08 -0.15
N THR A 295 15.67 -0.74 -0.83
CA THR A 295 14.81 0.38 -0.43
C THR A 295 14.18 0.14 0.93
N PHE A 296 13.66 -1.07 1.16
CA PHE A 296 13.14 -1.47 2.46
C PHE A 296 14.21 -1.39 3.57
N LEU A 297 15.41 -1.89 3.31
CA LEU A 297 16.53 -1.84 4.25
C LEU A 297 17.04 -0.41 4.48
N GLY A 298 16.77 0.52 3.56
CA GLY A 298 17.26 1.88 3.59
C GLY A 298 16.98 2.58 4.93
N LYS A 299 15.75 2.59 5.38
CA LYS A 299 15.31 3.26 6.63
C LYS A 299 15.90 2.55 7.87
N ILE A 300 15.99 1.22 7.86
CA ILE A 300 16.56 0.41 8.93
C ILE A 300 18.05 0.74 9.10
N VAL A 301 18.80 0.68 8.00
CA VAL A 301 20.24 0.99 7.99
C VAL A 301 20.50 2.44 8.41
N SER A 302 19.66 3.38 7.92
CA SER A 302 19.73 4.79 8.31
C SER A 302 19.61 4.98 9.80
N ASN A 303 18.66 4.28 10.42
CA ASN A 303 18.42 4.36 11.85
C ASN A 303 19.66 3.88 12.65
N PHE A 304 20.31 2.81 12.20
CA PHE A 304 21.56 2.35 12.81
C PHE A 304 22.69 3.35 12.66
N ILE A 305 22.90 3.89 11.45
CA ILE A 305 23.97 4.87 11.17
C ILE A 305 23.75 6.17 11.96
N ALA A 306 22.52 6.69 12.03
CA ALA A 306 22.17 7.90 12.77
C ALA A 306 22.51 7.78 14.27
N ASN A 307 22.40 6.56 14.82
CA ASN A 307 22.75 6.24 16.20
C ASN A 307 24.21 5.82 16.38
N LYS A 308 25.06 6.02 15.35
CA LYS A 308 26.48 5.66 15.33
C LYS A 308 26.74 4.18 15.62
N ASN A 309 25.86 3.31 15.12
CA ASN A 309 25.98 1.86 15.21
C ASN A 309 26.56 1.30 13.92
N PRO A 310 27.47 0.33 13.99
CA PRO A 310 28.07 -0.27 12.80
C PRO A 310 27.09 -1.16 12.06
N VAL A 311 27.25 -1.19 10.74
CA VAL A 311 26.48 -2.04 9.83
C VAL A 311 27.45 -2.86 8.99
N LEU A 312 27.24 -4.16 8.93
CA LEU A 312 27.97 -5.07 8.07
C LEU A 312 27.05 -5.56 6.96
N PHE A 313 27.43 -5.25 5.73
CA PHE A 313 26.74 -5.74 4.54
C PHE A 313 27.53 -6.84 3.86
N GLN A 314 26.87 -7.93 3.55
CA GLN A 314 27.33 -8.85 2.54
C GLN A 314 26.45 -8.70 1.30
N PRO A 315 27.06 -8.38 0.13
CA PRO A 315 26.32 -8.33 -1.12
C PRO A 315 25.56 -9.63 -1.40
N PHE A 316 24.38 -9.51 -1.95
CA PHE A 316 23.54 -10.63 -2.31
C PHE A 316 23.17 -10.57 -3.81
N LYS A 317 22.67 -11.68 -4.35
CA LYS A 317 22.40 -11.83 -5.78
C LYS A 317 21.56 -10.67 -6.33
N GLY A 318 22.10 -9.98 -7.32
CA GLY A 318 21.49 -8.80 -7.95
C GLY A 318 21.87 -7.46 -7.29
N VAL A 319 22.69 -7.45 -6.21
CA VAL A 319 23.15 -6.24 -5.54
C VAL A 319 24.66 -6.31 -5.33
N SER A 320 25.41 -5.44 -6.03
CA SER A 320 26.86 -5.39 -5.91
C SER A 320 27.33 -4.53 -4.74
N ALA A 321 28.56 -4.73 -4.29
CA ALA A 321 29.19 -3.89 -3.27
C ALA A 321 29.26 -2.41 -3.68
N ALA A 322 29.50 -2.13 -4.96
CA ALA A 322 29.49 -0.77 -5.51
C ALA A 322 28.09 -0.14 -5.40
N TYR A 323 27.04 -0.90 -5.73
CA TYR A 323 25.66 -0.43 -5.60
C TYR A 323 25.30 -0.12 -4.14
N ILE A 324 25.68 -0.98 -3.19
CA ILE A 324 25.44 -0.75 -1.76
C ILE A 324 26.15 0.54 -1.32
N SER A 325 27.41 0.71 -1.72
CA SER A 325 28.19 1.90 -1.36
C SER A 325 27.60 3.19 -1.92
N GLN A 326 27.11 3.16 -3.15
CA GLN A 326 26.42 4.28 -3.79
C GLN A 326 25.08 4.56 -3.11
N HIS A 327 24.28 3.51 -2.91
CA HIS A 327 22.93 3.61 -2.33
C HIS A 327 22.94 4.24 -0.92
N PHE A 328 23.94 3.96 -0.11
CA PHE A 328 24.08 4.54 1.23
C PHE A 328 25.06 5.75 1.29
N GLY A 329 25.47 6.29 0.16
CA GLY A 329 26.34 7.48 0.10
C GLY A 329 27.69 7.31 0.82
N LEU A 330 28.23 6.08 0.85
CA LEU A 330 29.41 5.75 1.66
C LEU A 330 30.72 6.34 1.15
N SER A 331 30.75 6.78 -0.11
CA SER A 331 31.95 7.30 -0.77
C SER A 331 32.28 8.76 -0.40
N SER A 332 31.33 9.51 0.16
CA SER A 332 31.45 10.96 0.37
C SER A 332 31.27 11.42 1.82
N SER A 333 31.00 10.53 2.77
CA SER A 333 30.61 10.91 4.13
C SER A 333 31.62 10.47 5.20
N SER A 334 31.70 11.25 6.28
CA SER A 334 32.39 10.88 7.55
C SER A 334 31.84 9.60 8.19
N GLN A 335 30.78 9.02 7.61
CA GLN A 335 30.11 7.79 8.06
C GLN A 335 30.68 6.52 7.41
N SER A 336 31.62 6.66 6.45
CA SER A 336 32.24 5.53 5.74
C SER A 336 32.89 4.49 6.67
N GLY A 337 33.24 4.87 7.89
CA GLY A 337 33.80 3.97 8.89
C GLY A 337 32.78 3.10 9.64
N LEU A 338 31.47 3.44 9.59
CA LEU A 338 30.41 2.70 10.27
C LEU A 338 29.83 1.58 9.40
N VAL A 339 29.83 1.74 8.09
CA VAL A 339 29.31 0.72 7.18
C VAL A 339 30.46 -0.03 6.53
N LYS A 340 30.48 -1.32 6.73
CA LYS A 340 31.46 -2.23 6.11
C LYS A 340 30.73 -3.10 5.08
N VAL A 341 31.17 -3.01 3.83
CA VAL A 341 30.68 -3.89 2.76
C VAL A 341 31.74 -4.95 2.49
N LEU A 342 31.37 -6.23 2.61
CA LEU A 342 32.27 -7.32 2.25
C LEU A 342 32.30 -7.49 0.74
N VAL A 343 33.48 -7.46 0.16
CA VAL A 343 33.65 -7.76 -1.26
C VAL A 343 33.89 -9.27 -1.39
N PRO A 344 33.10 -9.97 -2.24
CA PRO A 344 33.37 -11.38 -2.51
C PRO A 344 34.80 -11.57 -2.99
N VAL A 345 35.48 -12.62 -2.52
CA VAL A 345 36.81 -12.97 -3.04
C VAL A 345 36.66 -13.30 -4.52
N ASN A 346 37.16 -12.44 -5.38
CA ASN A 346 37.05 -12.63 -6.83
C ASN A 346 37.75 -13.94 -7.22
N LYS A 347 37.08 -14.78 -7.96
CA LYS A 347 37.70 -15.84 -8.74
C LYS A 347 38.73 -15.18 -9.64
N SER A 348 39.99 -15.45 -9.45
CA SER A 348 41.07 -15.01 -10.33
C SER A 348 40.72 -15.41 -11.77
N LYS A 349 40.98 -14.53 -12.75
CA LYS A 349 40.69 -14.66 -14.19
C LYS A 349 41.38 -15.84 -14.89
N LYS A 350 41.58 -16.99 -14.23
CA LYS A 350 42.16 -18.21 -14.81
C LYS A 350 41.41 -19.42 -14.29
N ALA A 351 40.26 -19.71 -14.86
CA ALA A 351 39.68 -21.06 -14.80
C ALA A 351 38.67 -21.28 -15.91
N SER A 352 39.20 -21.50 -17.12
CA SER A 352 38.57 -22.44 -18.05
C SER A 352 39.04 -23.82 -17.62
N HIS A 353 38.09 -24.77 -17.48
CA HIS A 353 38.29 -26.18 -17.15
C HIS A 353 38.78 -26.48 -15.70
N TYR A 354 37.81 -26.73 -14.81
CA TYR A 354 37.74 -27.88 -13.88
C TYR A 354 36.56 -27.66 -12.94
N LEU A 355 35.44 -28.22 -13.27
CA LEU A 355 34.31 -28.44 -12.38
C LEU A 355 34.67 -29.59 -11.44
N SER A 356 34.74 -29.39 -10.13
CA SER A 356 34.22 -30.36 -9.14
C SER A 356 34.89 -30.45 -7.76
N SER A 357 35.78 -29.57 -7.30
CA SER A 357 36.22 -29.71 -5.90
C SER A 357 36.57 -28.43 -5.14
N HIS A 358 36.45 -27.27 -5.73
CA HIS A 358 36.94 -26.00 -5.16
C HIS A 358 35.89 -25.18 -4.40
N GLY A 359 34.64 -25.61 -4.35
CA GLY A 359 33.55 -24.82 -3.74
C GLY A 359 33.53 -24.80 -2.20
N GLU A 360 34.04 -25.84 -1.55
CA GLU A 360 33.97 -25.95 -0.09
C GLU A 360 35.02 -25.09 0.62
N ASP A 361 36.23 -25.01 0.08
CA ASP A 361 37.31 -24.20 0.64
C ASP A 361 37.05 -22.69 0.46
N GLU A 362 36.43 -22.27 -0.63
CA GLU A 362 36.09 -20.87 -0.83
C GLU A 362 34.99 -20.40 0.14
N ASN A 363 33.99 -21.24 0.37
CA ASN A 363 32.92 -20.93 1.32
C ASN A 363 33.41 -20.86 2.76
N LYS A 364 34.28 -21.77 3.18
CA LYS A 364 34.93 -21.76 4.52
C LYS A 364 35.74 -20.46 4.72
N LYS A 365 36.52 -20.07 3.73
CA LYS A 365 37.30 -18.82 3.77
C LYS A 365 36.38 -17.59 3.84
N GLN A 366 35.26 -17.58 3.13
CA GLN A 366 34.35 -16.46 3.15
C GLN A 366 33.67 -16.31 4.53
N ILE A 367 33.33 -17.42 5.17
CA ILE A 367 32.78 -17.43 6.53
C ILE A 367 33.80 -16.94 7.52
N GLU A 368 35.06 -17.40 7.42
CA GLU A 368 36.14 -16.95 8.27
C GLU A 368 36.41 -15.44 8.16
N ILE A 369 36.44 -14.91 6.93
CA ILE A 369 36.57 -13.48 6.68
C ILE A 369 35.40 -12.73 7.33
N TYR A 370 34.18 -13.26 7.21
CA TYR A 370 32.99 -12.66 7.81
C TYR A 370 33.09 -12.63 9.35
N GLN A 371 33.45 -13.75 9.99
CA GLN A 371 33.62 -13.86 11.45
C GLN A 371 34.73 -12.93 11.96
N ASN A 372 35.82 -12.87 11.25
CA ASN A 372 36.95 -11.98 11.59
C ASN A 372 36.52 -10.51 11.46
N THR A 373 35.72 -10.17 10.48
CA THR A 373 35.19 -8.81 10.29
C THR A 373 34.24 -8.41 11.42
N ILE A 374 33.32 -9.29 11.81
CA ILE A 374 32.43 -9.06 12.96
C ILE A 374 33.25 -8.82 14.23
N SER A 375 34.22 -9.71 14.50
CA SER A 375 35.09 -9.61 15.66
C SER A 375 35.91 -8.31 15.69
N ALA A 376 36.37 -7.85 14.53
CA ALA A 376 37.06 -6.58 14.39
C ALA A 376 36.15 -5.37 14.63
N LEU A 377 34.92 -5.40 14.09
CA LEU A 377 33.92 -4.35 14.32
C LEU A 377 33.53 -4.27 15.81
N LYS A 378 33.34 -5.40 16.47
CA LYS A 378 33.04 -5.46 17.92
C LYS A 378 34.19 -4.91 18.77
N ARG A 379 35.44 -5.20 18.40
CA ARG A 379 36.60 -4.61 19.08
C ARG A 379 36.67 -3.08 18.88
N LYS A 380 36.39 -2.61 17.66
CA LYS A 380 36.41 -1.17 17.35
C LYS A 380 35.24 -0.41 18.00
N TYR A 381 34.07 -1.05 18.13
CA TYR A 381 32.82 -0.47 18.64
C TYR A 381 32.21 -1.32 19.77
N PRO A 382 32.88 -1.50 20.92
CA PRO A 382 32.50 -2.52 21.91
C PRO A 382 31.13 -2.31 22.57
N LYS A 383 30.65 -1.05 22.64
CA LYS A 383 29.38 -0.70 23.28
C LYS A 383 28.25 -0.43 22.24
N LYS A 384 28.50 -0.71 20.96
CA LYS A 384 27.56 -0.41 19.89
C LYS A 384 26.85 -1.66 19.40
N LEU A 385 25.63 -1.45 18.91
CA LEU A 385 24.79 -2.48 18.32
C LEU A 385 25.28 -2.74 16.88
N LEU A 386 25.48 -3.98 16.51
CA LEU A 386 25.88 -4.36 15.15
C LEU A 386 24.66 -4.87 14.37
N LEU A 387 24.39 -4.24 13.23
CA LEU A 387 23.44 -4.75 12.23
C LEU A 387 24.19 -5.56 11.18
N ASN A 388 23.77 -6.79 10.95
CA ASN A 388 24.21 -7.61 9.82
C ASN A 388 23.14 -7.69 8.76
N VAL A 389 23.50 -7.48 7.51
CA VAL A 389 22.66 -7.71 6.35
C VAL A 389 23.34 -8.72 5.44
N LEU A 390 22.68 -9.84 5.21
CA LEU A 390 23.23 -11.01 4.55
C LEU A 390 22.37 -11.45 3.39
N GLY A 391 22.97 -11.75 2.25
CA GLY A 391 22.29 -12.51 1.20
C GLY A 391 22.24 -14.00 1.53
N ALA A 392 21.24 -14.65 0.97
CA ALA A 392 21.08 -16.09 1.06
C ALA A 392 22.26 -16.90 0.50
N ASP A 393 23.04 -16.30 -0.37
CA ASP A 393 24.17 -16.95 -1.07
C ASP A 393 25.24 -17.51 -0.09
N ILE A 394 25.39 -16.92 1.10
CA ILE A 394 26.24 -17.50 2.15
C ILE A 394 25.70 -18.84 2.63
N ALA A 395 24.41 -18.90 2.83
CA ALA A 395 23.79 -20.09 3.40
C ALA A 395 23.65 -21.21 2.34
N GLU A 396 23.62 -20.90 1.04
CA GLU A 396 23.65 -21.92 -0.03
C GLU A 396 24.94 -22.74 0.00
N GLY A 397 26.05 -22.14 0.42
CA GLY A 397 27.31 -22.83 0.62
C GLY A 397 27.26 -23.92 1.69
N PHE A 398 26.30 -23.82 2.62
CA PHE A 398 26.11 -24.82 3.68
C PHE A 398 25.19 -25.98 3.27
N GLN A 399 24.55 -25.96 2.12
CA GLN A 399 23.50 -26.96 1.75
C GLN A 399 24.02 -28.32 1.23
N LYS A 400 25.31 -28.46 0.96
CA LYS A 400 25.88 -29.73 0.48
C LYS A 400 26.40 -30.60 1.63
N ASN A 401 25.59 -31.55 2.05
CA ASN A 401 25.84 -32.77 2.84
C ASN A 401 26.52 -32.80 4.24
N GLU A 402 27.30 -31.82 4.65
CA GLU A 402 27.77 -31.69 6.06
C GLU A 402 27.37 -30.36 6.70
N SER A 403 26.60 -29.58 6.02
CA SER A 403 26.47 -28.16 6.17
C SER A 403 25.44 -27.70 7.18
N ARG A 404 24.47 -28.52 7.61
CA ARG A 404 23.47 -28.09 8.59
C ARG A 404 24.10 -27.70 9.93
N LYS A 405 25.05 -28.48 10.44
CA LYS A 405 25.80 -28.15 11.66
C LYS A 405 26.64 -26.87 11.51
N GLY A 406 27.24 -26.68 10.33
CA GLY A 406 27.99 -25.46 10.03
C GLY A 406 27.11 -24.23 10.00
N LEU A 407 25.91 -24.32 9.44
CA LEU A 407 24.94 -23.25 9.42
C LEU A 407 24.40 -22.94 10.84
N GLU A 408 24.10 -23.96 11.65
CA GLU A 408 23.69 -23.81 13.04
C GLU A 408 24.79 -23.11 13.88
N TYR A 409 26.06 -23.50 13.69
CA TYR A 409 27.19 -22.84 14.33
C TYR A 409 27.30 -21.36 13.88
N PHE A 410 27.17 -21.10 12.58
CA PHE A 410 27.20 -19.75 12.04
C PHE A 410 26.06 -18.89 12.61
N ILE A 411 24.84 -19.41 12.66
CA ILE A 411 23.67 -18.72 13.25
C ILE A 411 23.92 -18.43 14.74
N SER A 412 24.42 -19.39 15.49
CA SER A 412 24.77 -19.20 16.91
C SER A 412 25.83 -18.10 17.08
N PHE A 413 26.85 -18.11 16.22
CA PHE A 413 27.87 -17.07 16.23
C PHE A 413 27.31 -15.69 15.98
N ILE A 414 26.47 -15.50 14.93
CA ILE A 414 25.90 -14.18 14.63
C ILE A 414 24.93 -13.72 15.71
N LYS A 415 24.10 -14.60 16.29
CA LYS A 415 23.22 -14.26 17.43
C LYS A 415 24.00 -13.74 18.63
N SER A 416 25.18 -14.30 18.91
CA SER A 416 25.98 -13.87 20.05
C SER A 416 26.78 -12.58 19.81
N HIS A 417 27.00 -12.19 18.55
CA HIS A 417 27.83 -11.05 18.19
C HIS A 417 27.10 -9.86 17.58
N SER A 418 25.87 -10.07 17.13
CA SER A 418 25.08 -9.05 16.43
C SER A 418 23.82 -8.68 17.20
N ALA A 419 23.41 -7.43 17.09
CA ALA A 419 22.13 -7.00 17.66
C ALA A 419 20.95 -7.44 16.81
N ILE A 420 21.12 -7.47 15.49
CA ILE A 420 20.14 -7.98 14.53
C ILE A 420 20.91 -8.57 13.35
N SER A 421 20.41 -9.67 12.81
CA SER A 421 20.90 -10.25 11.56
C SER A 421 19.75 -10.42 10.57
N ILE A 422 19.80 -9.74 9.44
CA ILE A 422 18.77 -9.74 8.40
C ILE A 422 19.25 -10.59 7.23
N PHE A 423 18.51 -11.63 6.89
CA PHE A 423 18.73 -12.45 5.70
C PHE A 423 17.75 -12.05 4.59
N VAL A 424 18.29 -11.72 3.42
CA VAL A 424 17.48 -11.49 2.21
C VAL A 424 17.50 -12.74 1.35
N ILE A 425 16.33 -13.34 1.16
CA ILE A 425 16.14 -14.62 0.47
C ILE A 425 15.15 -14.49 -0.69
N ARG A 426 15.24 -15.40 -1.65
CA ARG A 426 14.26 -15.55 -2.73
C ARG A 426 13.31 -16.71 -2.42
N SER A 427 12.04 -16.56 -2.77
CA SER A 427 11.05 -17.64 -2.63
C SER A 427 11.41 -18.91 -3.43
N SER A 428 12.23 -18.75 -4.50
CA SER A 428 12.78 -19.87 -5.27
C SER A 428 13.82 -20.72 -4.53
N GLN A 429 14.41 -20.20 -3.44
CA GLN A 429 15.41 -20.88 -2.62
C GLN A 429 14.71 -21.72 -1.51
N SER A 430 13.92 -22.71 -1.90
CA SER A 430 12.98 -23.41 -1.02
C SER A 430 13.63 -24.01 0.25
N ASN A 431 14.79 -24.67 0.14
CA ASN A 431 15.44 -25.32 1.27
C ASN A 431 15.91 -24.30 2.32
N LEU A 432 16.53 -23.23 1.86
CA LEU A 432 17.00 -22.17 2.75
C LEU A 432 15.84 -21.39 3.37
N ARG A 433 14.80 -21.11 2.56
CA ARG A 433 13.58 -20.48 3.03
C ARG A 433 12.97 -21.27 4.18
N ASN A 434 12.78 -22.58 4.00
CA ASN A 434 12.21 -23.45 5.04
C ASN A 434 13.05 -23.42 6.31
N TYR A 435 14.37 -23.55 6.18
CA TYR A 435 15.27 -23.50 7.33
C TYR A 435 15.22 -22.14 8.04
N LEU A 436 15.32 -21.05 7.31
CA LEU A 436 15.29 -19.71 7.91
C LEU A 436 13.92 -19.38 8.51
N SER A 437 12.81 -19.88 7.93
CA SER A 437 11.47 -19.69 8.51
C SER A 437 11.32 -20.42 9.88
N GLU A 438 12.02 -21.53 10.08
CA GLU A 438 12.01 -22.25 11.36
C GLU A 438 12.79 -21.52 12.47
N ILE A 439 13.87 -20.82 12.12
CA ILE A 439 14.79 -20.23 13.10
C ILE A 439 14.67 -18.71 13.23
N SER A 440 13.96 -18.07 12.35
CA SER A 440 13.78 -16.60 12.36
C SER A 440 12.83 -16.18 13.46
N ASP A 441 13.24 -15.16 14.20
CA ASP A 441 12.38 -14.49 15.18
C ASP A 441 11.36 -13.59 14.49
N VAL A 442 11.69 -13.11 13.27
CA VAL A 442 10.80 -12.36 12.38
C VAL A 442 10.96 -12.86 10.95
N HIS A 443 9.84 -13.20 10.29
CA HIS A 443 9.82 -13.57 8.88
C HIS A 443 8.88 -12.64 8.11
N LEU A 444 9.44 -11.80 7.27
CA LEU A 444 8.75 -10.86 6.40
C LEU A 444 8.77 -11.38 4.96
N ARG A 445 7.64 -11.30 4.28
CA ARG A 445 7.53 -11.63 2.86
C ARG A 445 7.11 -10.39 2.07
N ILE A 446 7.85 -10.07 1.02
CA ILE A 446 7.50 -9.07 0.02
C ILE A 446 6.99 -9.81 -1.20
N LEU A 447 5.75 -9.58 -1.55
CA LEU A 447 5.03 -10.26 -2.62
C LEU A 447 4.32 -9.28 -3.54
N GLU A 448 3.97 -9.75 -4.73
CA GLU A 448 3.22 -8.98 -5.72
C GLU A 448 1.86 -9.62 -5.97
N ILE A 449 0.81 -8.84 -5.83
CA ILE A 449 -0.56 -9.25 -6.18
C ILE A 449 -1.09 -8.24 -7.19
N ASN A 450 -1.47 -8.72 -8.36
CA ASN A 450 -2.02 -7.90 -9.44
C ASN A 450 -1.21 -6.64 -9.76
N GLY A 451 0.12 -6.77 -9.73
CA GLY A 451 1.07 -5.69 -10.01
C GLY A 451 1.39 -4.77 -8.83
N THR A 452 0.72 -4.90 -7.70
CA THR A 452 0.99 -4.09 -6.49
C THR A 452 1.89 -4.86 -5.53
N LEU A 453 2.87 -4.17 -4.92
CA LEU A 453 3.74 -4.76 -3.90
C LEU A 453 3.10 -4.75 -2.52
N PHE A 454 3.29 -5.85 -1.82
CA PHE A 454 2.82 -6.02 -0.44
C PHE A 454 3.91 -6.54 0.48
N LEU A 455 3.85 -6.11 1.73
CA LEU A 455 4.55 -6.70 2.86
C LEU A 455 3.56 -7.56 3.65
N GLN A 456 3.96 -8.77 3.96
CA GLN A 456 3.28 -9.67 4.88
C GLN A 456 4.27 -10.19 5.91
N SER A 457 3.95 -10.10 7.19
CA SER A 457 4.71 -10.81 8.20
C SER A 457 4.13 -12.22 8.38
N GLN A 458 4.98 -13.21 8.25
CA GLN A 458 4.66 -14.62 8.52
C GLN A 458 4.89 -14.94 10.00
N ILE A 459 5.91 -14.33 10.60
CA ILE A 459 6.28 -14.43 12.01
C ILE A 459 6.63 -13.02 12.52
N PRO A 460 5.87 -12.44 13.44
CA PRO A 460 4.50 -12.82 13.83
C PRO A 460 3.53 -12.67 12.66
N ARG A 461 2.43 -13.42 12.66
CA ARG A 461 1.46 -13.41 11.55
C ARG A 461 0.71 -12.07 11.47
N SER A 462 0.65 -11.46 10.28
CA SER A 462 0.00 -10.18 10.06
C SER A 462 -1.02 -10.18 8.92
N HIS A 463 -1.73 -9.06 8.80
CA HIS A 463 -2.45 -8.69 7.58
C HIS A 463 -1.46 -8.32 6.46
N LEU A 464 -1.99 -8.07 5.26
CA LEU A 464 -1.23 -7.50 4.16
C LEU A 464 -1.09 -5.97 4.34
N TYR A 465 0.09 -5.46 4.00
CA TYR A 465 0.35 -4.02 3.93
C TYR A 465 0.80 -3.69 2.51
N ALA A 466 0.13 -2.76 1.83
CA ALA A 466 0.63 -2.26 0.56
C ALA A 466 1.92 -1.46 0.78
N ILE A 467 2.93 -1.72 -0.04
CA ILE A 467 4.19 -0.99 -0.06
C ILE A 467 4.04 0.17 -1.03
N VAL A 468 4.03 1.39 -0.50
CA VAL A 468 3.85 2.61 -1.28
C VAL A 468 5.13 3.44 -1.26
N PRO A 469 5.65 3.88 -2.42
CA PRO A 469 6.77 4.80 -2.45
C PRO A 469 6.41 6.12 -1.78
N GLU A 470 7.28 6.60 -0.89
CA GLU A 470 7.14 7.90 -0.26
C GLU A 470 7.64 8.98 -1.24
N THR A 471 6.74 9.86 -1.71
CA THR A 471 7.02 10.83 -2.78
C THR A 471 7.53 12.19 -2.29
N ASN A 472 7.95 12.31 -1.03
CA ASN A 472 8.49 13.56 -0.53
C ASN A 472 9.85 13.88 -1.14
N SER A 473 9.99 15.07 -1.70
CA SER A 473 11.14 15.56 -2.50
C SER A 473 12.52 15.52 -1.82
N GLN A 474 12.59 15.12 -0.56
CA GLN A 474 13.85 15.01 0.20
C GLN A 474 14.26 13.57 0.53
N TYR A 475 13.34 12.60 0.45
CA TYR A 475 13.59 11.20 0.84
C TYR A 475 12.78 10.27 -0.05
N SER A 476 13.45 9.34 -0.71
CA SER A 476 12.77 8.18 -1.30
C SER A 476 12.65 7.11 -0.22
N GLY A 477 11.51 7.03 0.41
CA GLY A 477 11.15 6.03 1.39
C GLY A 477 10.05 5.11 0.87
N ILE A 478 9.62 4.22 1.73
CA ILE A 478 8.39 3.45 1.55
C ILE A 478 7.54 3.59 2.81
N ASP A 479 6.25 3.60 2.61
CA ASP A 479 5.24 3.50 3.65
C ASP A 479 4.46 2.21 3.53
N PHE A 480 3.88 1.76 4.65
CA PHE A 480 3.07 0.56 4.72
C PHE A 480 1.62 0.91 5.02
N HIS A 481 0.72 0.55 4.10
CA HIS A 481 -0.70 0.80 4.27
C HIS A 481 -1.46 -0.50 4.47
N PRO A 482 -2.20 -0.66 5.58
CA PRO A 482 -2.93 -1.90 5.86
C PRO A 482 -4.04 -2.12 4.84
N ILE A 483 -4.18 -3.38 4.40
CA ILE A 483 -5.29 -3.85 3.57
C ILE A 483 -6.35 -4.44 4.51
N VAL A 484 -7.55 -3.84 4.49
CA VAL A 484 -8.67 -4.22 5.35
C VAL A 484 -9.92 -4.49 4.56
#